data_00e6cbd439c8c4efebf66a0a80a4c726
#
_entry.id   00e6cbd439c8c4efebf66a0a80a4c726
#
_cell.length_a   1.000
_cell.length_b   1.000
_cell.length_c   1.000
_cell.angle_alpha   90.00
_cell.angle_beta   90.00
_cell.angle_gamma   90.00
#
_symmetry.space_group_name_H-M   'P 1'
#
loop_
_entity.id
_entity.type
_entity.pdbx_description
1 polymer ?
#
loop_
_entity_poly.entity_id
_entity_poly.type
_entity_poly.pdbx_seq_one_letter_code
_entity_poly.pdbx_strand_id
1 'polypeptide(L)'
;MNQQRRTLLSAALALAPLILLRPLRAAAQQRENFIEIDPPLPVEANGKIEVVELFWYGCIHCYNLEPALEGWLKKLPRDVAFRRVPAVFNRPMEFDAAIFYAFEALGVLPKVHRSFFDAIFKDHLQRTDKEAMNQWLEKNGIETKKFDDALKSFGVQSKTRRAKQLTVDYKIDGTPSMGVNGRYTVSAGDNLFPTVDMLVERERKKKK
;
A
#
# COMPACT_ATOMS: atom_id res chain seq x y z
N MET A 1 7.28 -56.92 -81.02
CA MET A 1 8.51 -56.11 -81.06
C MET A 1 8.32 -54.87 -80.18
N ASN A 2 8.76 -54.91 -79.13
CA ASN A 2 8.85 -54.87 -77.79
C ASN A 2 10.00 -54.16 -77.21
N GLN A 3 9.89 -53.28 -76.43
CA GLN A 3 10.92 -52.98 -75.43
C GLN A 3 10.29 -52.49 -74.13
N GLN A 4 10.46 -53.26 -73.14
CA GLN A 4 10.19 -52.95 -71.77
C GLN A 4 11.23 -51.92 -71.26
N ARG A 5 10.79 -50.82 -70.77
CA ARG A 5 11.67 -49.89 -70.01
C ARG A 5 11.28 -50.00 -68.52
N ARG A 6 12.20 -50.60 -67.79
CA ARG A 6 12.19 -50.64 -66.30
C ARG A 6 12.52 -49.29 -65.81
N THR A 7 11.59 -48.65 -65.22
CA THR A 7 11.84 -47.38 -64.42
C THR A 7 12.05 -47.74 -62.97
N LEU A 8 13.25 -47.51 -62.54
CA LEU A 8 13.63 -47.61 -61.10
C LEU A 8 13.06 -46.37 -60.33
N LEU A 9 12.15 -46.66 -59.40
CA LEU A 9 11.64 -45.70 -58.48
C LEU A 9 12.66 -45.54 -57.32
N SER A 10 13.37 -44.46 -57.30
CA SER A 10 14.22 -44.04 -56.18
C SER A 10 13.35 -43.42 -55.11
N ALA A 11 13.16 -44.10 -54.00
CA ALA A 11 12.49 -43.55 -52.80
C ALA A 11 13.45 -42.58 -52.08
N ALA A 12 13.20 -41.30 -52.19
CA ALA A 12 13.86 -40.29 -51.39
C ALA A 12 13.18 -40.20 -50.03
N LEU A 13 13.82 -40.71 -48.98
CA LEU A 13 13.40 -40.48 -47.59
C LEU A 13 13.65 -39.01 -47.27
N ALA A 14 12.59 -38.20 -47.19
CA ALA A 14 12.65 -36.85 -46.67
C ALA A 14 12.67 -36.93 -45.13
N LEU A 15 13.85 -36.70 -44.55
CA LEU A 15 14.01 -36.43 -43.12
C LEU A 15 13.47 -35.02 -42.84
N ALA A 16 12.24 -34.91 -42.34
CA ALA A 16 11.70 -33.67 -41.83
C ALA A 16 12.35 -33.36 -40.47
N PRO A 17 12.93 -32.16 -40.24
CA PRO A 17 13.42 -31.79 -38.92
C PRO A 17 12.25 -31.61 -38.00
N LEU A 18 12.21 -32.39 -36.91
CA LEU A 18 11.30 -32.18 -35.77
C LEU A 18 11.67 -30.86 -35.10
N ILE A 19 11.04 -29.76 -35.50
CA ILE A 19 11.12 -28.51 -34.80
C ILE A 19 10.37 -28.71 -33.49
N LEU A 20 11.13 -28.96 -32.42
CA LEU A 20 10.64 -28.89 -31.03
C LEU A 20 10.12 -27.49 -30.79
N LEU A 21 8.83 -27.29 -30.97
CA LEU A 21 8.10 -26.12 -30.44
C LEU A 21 8.21 -26.14 -28.92
N ARG A 22 9.27 -25.54 -28.41
CA ARG A 22 9.30 -25.15 -27.00
C ARG A 22 8.16 -24.15 -26.81
N PRO A 23 7.19 -24.42 -25.92
CA PRO A 23 6.23 -23.41 -25.57
C PRO A 23 7.05 -22.25 -24.97
N LEU A 24 7.11 -21.13 -25.68
CA LEU A 24 7.45 -19.86 -25.08
C LEU A 24 6.41 -19.66 -23.96
N ARG A 25 6.78 -20.03 -22.75
CA ARG A 25 6.10 -19.47 -21.58
C ARG A 25 6.26 -17.98 -21.70
N ALA A 26 5.22 -17.34 -22.23
CA ALA A 26 5.00 -15.94 -22.03
C ALA A 26 4.97 -15.76 -20.51
N ALA A 27 6.12 -15.43 -19.91
CA ALA A 27 6.16 -14.85 -18.59
C ALA A 27 5.27 -13.61 -18.74
N ALA A 28 4.03 -13.72 -18.23
CA ALA A 28 3.18 -12.57 -18.08
C ALA A 28 4.04 -11.59 -17.28
N GLN A 29 4.50 -10.56 -17.95
CA GLN A 29 5.25 -9.47 -17.35
C GLN A 29 4.24 -8.81 -16.43
N GLN A 30 4.20 -9.25 -15.16
CA GLN A 30 3.51 -8.54 -14.12
C GLN A 30 4.07 -7.13 -14.18
N ARG A 31 3.26 -6.19 -14.66
CA ARG A 31 3.59 -4.78 -14.56
C ARG A 31 3.81 -4.55 -13.07
N GLU A 32 5.05 -4.27 -12.73
CA GLU A 32 5.43 -4.00 -11.35
C GLU A 32 4.66 -2.75 -10.93
N ASN A 33 3.66 -2.90 -10.05
CA ASN A 33 2.84 -1.81 -9.53
C ASN A 33 3.59 -1.02 -8.46
N PHE A 34 4.90 -0.83 -8.66
CA PHE A 34 5.70 -0.01 -7.75
C PHE A 34 6.68 0.89 -8.51
N ILE A 35 7.07 1.96 -7.87
CA ILE A 35 8.16 2.85 -8.30
C ILE A 35 9.31 2.78 -7.30
N GLU A 36 10.54 2.92 -7.78
CA GLU A 36 11.72 3.06 -6.93
C GLU A 36 11.91 4.54 -6.53
N ILE A 37 12.37 4.74 -5.29
CA ILE A 37 12.72 6.03 -4.73
C ILE A 37 14.23 6.09 -4.57
N ASP A 38 14.84 7.01 -5.28
CA ASP A 38 16.27 7.27 -5.22
C ASP A 38 16.51 8.79 -5.08
N PRO A 39 17.29 9.24 -4.08
CA PRO A 39 17.85 8.45 -2.98
C PRO A 39 16.74 7.92 -2.02
N PRO A 40 17.03 6.82 -1.27
CA PRO A 40 16.07 6.27 -0.32
C PRO A 40 15.72 7.26 0.79
N LEU A 41 14.45 7.24 1.22
CA LEU A 41 13.99 8.03 2.35
C LEU A 41 14.49 7.46 3.69
N PRO A 42 14.69 8.31 4.70
CA PRO A 42 14.94 7.84 6.05
C PRO A 42 13.77 7.01 6.59
N VAL A 43 14.07 5.91 7.26
CA VAL A 43 13.07 5.02 7.90
C VAL A 43 13.11 5.16 9.42
N GLU A 44 11.96 4.96 10.08
CA GLU A 44 11.78 5.10 11.53
C GLU A 44 11.73 3.74 12.26
N ALA A 45 12.08 2.65 11.57
CA ALA A 45 11.81 1.28 12.00
C ALA A 45 12.90 0.63 12.89
N ASN A 46 13.86 1.40 13.44
CA ASN A 46 14.89 0.91 14.38
C ASN A 46 15.55 -0.41 13.93
N GLY A 47 16.07 -0.45 12.71
CA GLY A 47 16.76 -1.61 12.14
C GLY A 47 15.86 -2.67 11.50
N LYS A 48 14.54 -2.58 11.64
CA LYS A 48 13.57 -3.42 10.90
C LYS A 48 13.38 -2.91 9.46
N ILE A 49 12.70 -3.69 8.64
CA ILE A 49 12.21 -3.24 7.33
C ILE A 49 10.92 -2.49 7.59
N GLU A 50 10.85 -1.23 7.19
CA GLU A 50 9.66 -0.42 7.38
C GLU A 50 8.66 -0.65 6.24
N VAL A 51 7.39 -0.82 6.61
CA VAL A 51 6.25 -0.72 5.69
C VAL A 51 5.34 0.41 6.17
N VAL A 52 5.06 1.36 5.29
CA VAL A 52 4.21 2.52 5.58
C VAL A 52 2.95 2.44 4.72
N GLU A 53 1.78 2.47 5.34
CA GLU A 53 0.55 2.74 4.61
C GLU A 53 0.34 4.26 4.52
N LEU A 54 0.17 4.78 3.30
CA LEU A 54 -0.27 6.15 3.07
C LEU A 54 -1.77 6.11 2.74
N PHE A 55 -2.58 6.63 3.65
CA PHE A 55 -4.04 6.52 3.62
C PHE A 55 -4.73 7.87 3.84
N TRP A 56 -6.04 7.91 3.63
CA TRP A 56 -6.87 9.05 3.98
C TRP A 56 -8.21 8.59 4.58
N TYR A 57 -8.65 9.21 5.66
CA TYR A 57 -9.94 8.89 6.27
C TYR A 57 -11.15 9.12 5.36
N GLY A 58 -11.08 10.06 4.40
CA GLY A 58 -12.11 10.27 3.40
C GLY A 58 -12.04 9.33 2.17
N CYS A 59 -11.13 8.36 2.15
CA CYS A 59 -10.94 7.45 1.02
C CYS A 59 -11.72 6.14 1.23
N ILE A 60 -12.74 5.90 0.40
CA ILE A 60 -13.52 4.65 0.42
C ILE A 60 -12.65 3.41 0.15
N HIS A 61 -11.63 3.53 -0.71
CA HIS A 61 -10.72 2.44 -1.02
C HIS A 61 -9.83 2.08 0.18
N CYS A 62 -9.39 3.08 0.99
CA CYS A 62 -8.69 2.83 2.25
C CYS A 62 -9.60 2.11 3.25
N TYR A 63 -10.84 2.58 3.41
CA TYR A 63 -11.83 1.94 4.25
C TYR A 63 -12.07 0.47 3.86
N ASN A 64 -12.22 0.20 2.57
CA ASN A 64 -12.44 -1.15 2.05
C ASN A 64 -11.19 -2.05 2.17
N LEU A 65 -9.99 -1.47 2.21
CA LEU A 65 -8.74 -2.21 2.39
C LEU A 65 -8.55 -2.72 3.83
N GLU A 66 -9.10 -2.03 4.84
CA GLU A 66 -8.85 -2.31 6.27
C GLU A 66 -9.00 -3.79 6.65
N PRO A 67 -10.06 -4.54 6.27
CA PRO A 67 -10.17 -5.95 6.65
C PRO A 67 -9.04 -6.83 6.09
N ALA A 68 -8.62 -6.57 4.86
CA ALA A 68 -7.53 -7.30 4.21
C ALA A 68 -6.17 -6.91 4.83
N LEU A 69 -5.97 -5.63 5.13
CA LEU A 69 -4.78 -5.11 5.80
C LEU A 69 -4.64 -5.69 7.21
N GLU A 70 -5.70 -5.73 8.00
CA GLU A 70 -5.68 -6.37 9.33
C GLU A 70 -5.31 -7.86 9.24
N GLY A 71 -5.82 -8.56 8.23
CA GLY A 71 -5.47 -9.95 7.96
C GLY A 71 -4.01 -10.14 7.61
N TRP A 72 -3.46 -9.23 6.83
CA TRP A 72 -2.04 -9.22 6.44
C TRP A 72 -1.14 -8.87 7.64
N LEU A 73 -1.50 -7.87 8.43
CA LEU A 73 -0.75 -7.45 9.64
C LEU A 73 -0.59 -8.58 10.66
N LYS A 74 -1.58 -9.46 10.83
CA LYS A 74 -1.49 -10.62 11.72
C LYS A 74 -0.41 -11.62 11.31
N LYS A 75 0.02 -11.59 10.05
CA LYS A 75 1.04 -12.48 9.47
C LYS A 75 2.39 -11.79 9.29
N LEU A 76 2.50 -10.53 9.69
CA LEU A 76 3.69 -9.72 9.46
C LEU A 76 4.90 -10.31 10.20
N PRO A 77 6.04 -10.54 9.51
CA PRO A 77 7.26 -11.05 10.14
C PRO A 77 7.81 -10.11 11.22
N ARG A 78 8.49 -10.67 12.22
CA ARG A 78 9.03 -9.89 13.36
C ARG A 78 10.10 -8.86 12.98
N ASP A 79 10.74 -9.03 11.85
CA ASP A 79 11.76 -8.13 11.30
C ASP A 79 11.17 -7.01 10.43
N VAL A 80 9.84 -6.95 10.31
CA VAL A 80 9.11 -5.88 9.64
C VAL A 80 8.39 -5.00 10.67
N ALA A 81 8.40 -3.70 10.45
CA ALA A 81 7.63 -2.73 11.22
C ALA A 81 6.62 -2.04 10.31
N PHE A 82 5.36 -2.02 10.73
CA PHE A 82 4.30 -1.33 10.00
C PHE A 82 3.87 -0.06 10.74
N ARG A 83 3.60 0.99 9.98
CA ARG A 83 2.94 2.20 10.49
C ARG A 83 2.03 2.83 9.45
N ARG A 84 1.04 3.59 9.91
CA ARG A 84 0.18 4.40 9.07
C ARG A 84 0.66 5.85 9.03
N VAL A 85 0.54 6.46 7.85
CA VAL A 85 0.79 7.87 7.63
C VAL A 85 -0.39 8.45 6.84
N PRO A 86 -1.10 9.44 7.35
CA PRO A 86 -2.13 10.10 6.58
C PRO A 86 -1.52 10.83 5.38
N ALA A 87 -1.99 10.55 4.17
CA ALA A 87 -1.60 11.28 2.98
C ALA A 87 -2.24 12.68 2.97
N VAL A 88 -1.50 13.69 2.48
CA VAL A 88 -1.95 15.08 2.49
C VAL A 88 -1.70 15.74 1.12
N PHE A 89 -2.72 15.75 0.27
CA PHE A 89 -2.68 16.46 -1.02
C PHE A 89 -3.34 17.85 -0.98
N ASN A 90 -4.25 18.05 -0.02
CA ASN A 90 -5.07 19.26 0.08
C ASN A 90 -5.47 19.55 1.53
N ARG A 91 -6.16 20.68 1.77
CA ARG A 91 -6.59 21.11 3.11
C ARG A 91 -7.54 20.14 3.82
N PRO A 92 -8.58 19.57 3.18
CA PRO A 92 -9.38 18.53 3.82
C PRO A 92 -8.58 17.33 4.32
N MET A 93 -7.61 16.85 3.55
CA MET A 93 -6.73 15.76 3.96
C MET A 93 -5.78 16.18 5.10
N GLU A 94 -5.31 17.42 5.09
CA GLU A 94 -4.48 17.97 6.17
C GLU A 94 -5.25 17.99 7.51
N PHE A 95 -6.54 18.36 7.47
CA PHE A 95 -7.41 18.32 8.63
C PHE A 95 -7.60 16.87 9.15
N ASP A 96 -7.89 15.93 8.27
CA ASP A 96 -8.03 14.52 8.62
C ASP A 96 -6.72 13.92 9.17
N ALA A 97 -5.57 14.36 8.64
CA ALA A 97 -4.26 13.99 9.17
C ALA A 97 -4.04 14.51 10.61
N ALA A 98 -4.47 15.72 10.89
CA ALA A 98 -4.41 16.27 12.24
C ALA A 98 -5.30 15.48 13.21
N ILE A 99 -6.50 15.03 12.78
CA ILE A 99 -7.38 14.14 13.57
C ILE A 99 -6.67 12.81 13.89
N PHE A 100 -6.05 12.19 12.90
CA PHE A 100 -5.30 10.94 13.12
C PHE A 100 -4.19 11.12 14.17
N TYR A 101 -3.39 12.16 14.05
CA TYR A 101 -2.31 12.42 15.00
C TYR A 101 -2.81 12.92 16.36
N ALA A 102 -3.99 13.52 16.45
CA ALA A 102 -4.62 13.83 17.73
C ALA A 102 -5.06 12.53 18.44
N PHE A 103 -5.64 11.57 17.75
CA PHE A 103 -5.95 10.24 18.31
C PHE A 103 -4.68 9.50 18.76
N GLU A 104 -3.61 9.58 17.98
CA GLU A 104 -2.32 9.01 18.35
C GLU A 104 -1.74 9.69 19.60
N ALA A 105 -1.75 11.01 19.67
CA ALA A 105 -1.25 11.78 20.81
C ALA A 105 -2.03 11.49 22.10
N LEU A 106 -3.33 11.20 21.99
CA LEU A 106 -4.18 10.80 23.10
C LEU A 106 -4.06 9.30 23.45
N GLY A 107 -3.30 8.51 22.68
CA GLY A 107 -3.14 7.08 22.89
C GLY A 107 -4.38 6.25 22.56
N VAL A 108 -5.38 6.82 21.89
CA VAL A 108 -6.65 6.17 21.58
C VAL A 108 -6.72 5.58 20.17
N LEU A 109 -5.75 5.93 19.30
CA LEU A 109 -5.77 5.54 17.90
C LEU A 109 -6.05 4.04 17.64
N PRO A 110 -5.42 3.08 18.33
CA PRO A 110 -5.70 1.66 18.09
C PRO A 110 -7.15 1.25 18.35
N LYS A 111 -7.81 1.95 19.28
CA LYS A 111 -9.21 1.70 19.65
C LYS A 111 -10.18 2.33 18.65
N VAL A 112 -9.85 3.51 18.11
CA VAL A 112 -10.83 4.32 17.38
C VAL A 112 -10.59 4.38 15.87
N HIS A 113 -9.47 3.93 15.36
CA HIS A 113 -9.14 4.04 13.92
C HIS A 113 -10.23 3.41 13.04
N ARG A 114 -10.60 2.17 13.32
CA ARG A 114 -11.64 1.47 12.55
C ARG A 114 -13.02 2.08 12.75
N SER A 115 -13.40 2.37 14.00
CA SER A 115 -14.71 2.96 14.30
C SER A 115 -14.86 4.38 13.75
N PHE A 116 -13.75 5.12 13.56
CA PHE A 116 -13.78 6.42 12.90
C PHE A 116 -14.06 6.30 11.39
N PHE A 117 -13.44 5.33 10.73
CA PHE A 117 -13.80 4.99 9.36
C PHE A 117 -15.26 4.58 9.24
N ASP A 118 -15.75 3.70 10.13
CA ASP A 118 -17.15 3.28 10.15
C ASP A 118 -18.10 4.48 10.32
N ALA A 119 -17.78 5.41 11.24
CA ALA A 119 -18.57 6.62 11.43
C ALA A 119 -18.64 7.48 10.16
N ILE A 120 -17.54 7.59 9.41
CA ILE A 120 -17.51 8.37 8.17
C ILE A 120 -18.36 7.69 7.07
N PHE A 121 -18.18 6.39 6.86
CA PHE A 121 -18.74 5.71 5.70
C PHE A 121 -20.10 5.04 5.94
N LYS A 122 -20.40 4.65 7.18
CA LYS A 122 -21.67 4.04 7.55
C LYS A 122 -22.64 5.05 8.17
N ASP A 123 -22.12 5.88 9.11
CA ASP A 123 -22.95 6.80 9.89
C ASP A 123 -22.94 8.23 9.28
N HIS A 124 -22.23 8.44 8.17
CA HIS A 124 -22.12 9.71 7.44
C HIS A 124 -21.62 10.89 8.30
N LEU A 125 -20.70 10.62 9.24
CA LEU A 125 -20.11 11.62 10.12
C LEU A 125 -19.46 12.75 9.31
N GLN A 126 -19.95 13.97 9.51
CA GLN A 126 -19.34 15.17 8.95
C GLN A 126 -18.23 15.66 9.87
N ARG A 127 -16.98 15.33 9.53
CA ARG A 127 -15.79 15.58 10.37
C ARG A 127 -15.54 17.07 10.65
N THR A 128 -16.03 17.96 9.78
CA THR A 128 -15.94 19.40 9.92
C THR A 128 -17.08 20.00 10.73
N ASP A 129 -18.14 19.26 10.99
CA ASP A 129 -19.21 19.63 11.89
C ASP A 129 -18.73 19.37 13.33
N LYS A 130 -18.55 20.47 14.07
CA LYS A 130 -18.01 20.40 15.43
C LYS A 130 -18.93 19.65 16.39
N GLU A 131 -20.25 19.85 16.27
CA GLU A 131 -21.20 19.19 17.14
C GLU A 131 -21.26 17.68 16.87
N ALA A 132 -21.35 17.27 15.63
CA ALA A 132 -21.33 15.86 15.23
C ALA A 132 -20.01 15.18 15.67
N MET A 133 -18.88 15.88 15.50
CA MET A 133 -17.58 15.38 15.93
C MET A 133 -17.49 15.23 17.45
N ASN A 134 -17.97 16.21 18.22
CA ASN A 134 -17.99 16.14 19.66
C ASN A 134 -18.84 14.96 20.18
N GLN A 135 -20.04 14.78 19.63
CA GLN A 135 -20.92 13.64 20.00
C GLN A 135 -20.23 12.30 19.70
N TRP A 136 -19.53 12.19 18.56
CA TRP A 136 -18.77 10.99 18.23
C TRP A 136 -17.62 10.76 19.22
N LEU A 137 -16.87 11.80 19.58
CA LEU A 137 -15.76 11.72 20.54
C LEU A 137 -16.26 11.25 21.91
N GLU A 138 -17.32 11.85 22.44
CA GLU A 138 -17.93 11.51 23.74
C GLU A 138 -18.43 10.05 23.75
N LYS A 139 -19.12 9.63 22.70
CA LYS A 139 -19.57 8.24 22.52
C LYS A 139 -18.41 7.25 22.56
N ASN A 140 -17.22 7.64 22.13
CA ASN A 140 -16.01 6.80 22.15
C ASN A 140 -15.14 7.00 23.41
N GLY A 141 -15.61 7.80 24.38
CA GLY A 141 -14.94 8.06 25.66
C GLY A 141 -13.73 9.00 25.52
N ILE A 142 -13.75 9.88 24.52
CA ILE A 142 -12.70 10.87 24.27
C ILE A 142 -13.22 12.23 24.74
N GLU A 143 -12.50 12.86 25.67
CA GLU A 143 -12.82 14.20 26.15
C GLU A 143 -12.58 15.23 25.04
N THR A 144 -13.64 15.96 24.66
CA THR A 144 -13.60 16.92 23.54
C THR A 144 -12.55 18.00 23.72
N LYS A 145 -12.40 18.53 24.95
CA LYS A 145 -11.37 19.53 25.26
C LYS A 145 -9.96 18.99 25.04
N LYS A 146 -9.67 17.77 25.47
CA LYS A 146 -8.34 17.16 25.27
C LYS A 146 -8.06 16.92 23.79
N PHE A 147 -9.07 16.53 23.02
CA PHE A 147 -8.96 16.39 21.59
C PHE A 147 -8.68 17.72 20.88
N ASP A 148 -9.42 18.78 21.23
CA ASP A 148 -9.20 20.13 20.70
C ASP A 148 -7.80 20.68 21.05
N ASP A 149 -7.32 20.42 22.26
CA ASP A 149 -5.97 20.80 22.69
C ASP A 149 -4.90 19.99 21.93
N ALA A 150 -5.13 18.68 21.74
CA ALA A 150 -4.23 17.83 20.96
C ALA A 150 -4.13 18.28 19.50
N LEU A 151 -5.25 18.58 18.84
CA LEU A 151 -5.29 19.12 17.48
C LEU A 151 -4.41 20.36 17.30
N LYS A 152 -4.39 21.24 18.29
CA LYS A 152 -3.63 22.49 18.28
C LYS A 152 -2.18 22.33 18.74
N SER A 153 -1.83 21.18 19.29
CA SER A 153 -0.50 20.96 19.85
C SER A 153 0.60 21.02 18.79
N PHE A 154 1.78 21.49 19.19
CA PHE A 154 2.95 21.52 18.31
C PHE A 154 3.29 20.13 17.76
N GLY A 155 3.16 19.07 18.58
CA GLY A 155 3.43 17.68 18.19
C GLY A 155 2.55 17.23 17.03
N VAL A 156 1.23 17.41 17.15
CA VAL A 156 0.26 17.07 16.09
C VAL A 156 0.52 17.87 14.83
N GLN A 157 0.71 19.19 14.95
CA GLN A 157 0.97 20.04 13.79
C GLN A 157 2.30 19.69 13.10
N SER A 158 3.33 19.33 13.86
CA SER A 158 4.62 18.90 13.30
C SER A 158 4.50 17.56 12.56
N LYS A 159 3.79 16.57 13.13
CA LYS A 159 3.53 15.28 12.48
C LYS A 159 2.69 15.44 11.22
N THR A 160 1.69 16.31 11.24
CA THR A 160 0.85 16.61 10.06
C THR A 160 1.69 17.21 8.93
N ARG A 161 2.59 18.17 9.23
CA ARG A 161 3.54 18.67 8.22
C ARG A 161 4.48 17.59 7.70
N ARG A 162 4.98 16.73 8.59
CA ARG A 162 5.83 15.60 8.17
C ARG A 162 5.08 14.62 7.28
N ALA A 163 3.82 14.32 7.56
CA ALA A 163 2.97 13.47 6.73
C ALA A 163 2.77 14.07 5.33
N LYS A 164 2.56 15.38 5.23
CA LYS A 164 2.49 16.10 3.96
C LYS A 164 3.79 15.97 3.17
N GLN A 165 4.94 16.10 3.83
CA GLN A 165 6.24 15.91 3.18
C GLN A 165 6.41 14.45 2.72
N LEU A 166 6.06 13.46 3.54
CA LEU A 166 6.12 12.04 3.17
C LEU A 166 5.21 11.70 1.98
N THR A 167 4.05 12.35 1.85
CA THR A 167 3.16 12.21 0.69
C THR A 167 3.90 12.55 -0.61
N VAL A 168 4.68 13.63 -0.59
CA VAL A 168 5.51 14.07 -1.74
C VAL A 168 6.71 13.14 -1.92
N ASP A 169 7.43 12.84 -0.84
CA ASP A 169 8.67 12.05 -0.87
C ASP A 169 8.43 10.63 -1.38
N TYR A 170 7.32 10.00 -0.99
CA TYR A 170 6.89 8.69 -1.51
C TYR A 170 6.30 8.77 -2.93
N LYS A 171 6.18 9.97 -3.52
CA LYS A 171 5.69 10.19 -4.89
C LYS A 171 4.34 9.50 -5.15
N ILE A 172 3.48 9.45 -4.13
CA ILE A 172 2.14 8.87 -4.30
C ILE A 172 1.23 9.81 -5.07
N ASP A 173 0.37 9.24 -5.90
CA ASP A 173 -0.65 9.95 -6.68
C ASP A 173 -2.08 9.66 -6.19
N GLY A 174 -2.23 8.75 -5.22
CA GLY A 174 -3.51 8.37 -4.64
C GLY A 174 -3.38 7.55 -3.36
N THR A 175 -4.53 7.24 -2.77
CA THR A 175 -4.64 6.41 -1.58
C THR A 175 -5.63 5.26 -1.79
N PRO A 176 -5.40 4.08 -1.18
CA PRO A 176 -4.22 3.73 -0.40
C PRO A 176 -2.97 3.51 -1.26
N SER A 177 -1.79 3.78 -0.69
CA SER A 177 -0.49 3.41 -1.24
C SER A 177 0.39 2.86 -0.12
N MET A 178 1.38 2.02 -0.45
CA MET A 178 2.33 1.51 0.54
C MET A 178 3.76 1.87 0.19
N GLY A 179 4.50 2.38 1.18
CA GLY A 179 5.95 2.56 1.09
C GLY A 179 6.67 1.37 1.69
N VAL A 180 7.77 0.91 1.07
CA VAL A 180 8.62 -0.16 1.61
C VAL A 180 10.04 0.36 1.78
N ASN A 181 10.50 0.34 3.02
CA ASN A 181 11.86 0.66 3.47
C ASN A 181 12.42 1.99 2.91
N GLY A 182 11.55 2.98 2.69
CA GLY A 182 11.91 4.27 2.08
C GLY A 182 12.40 4.19 0.64
N ARG A 183 12.34 2.99 0.00
CA ARG A 183 12.89 2.74 -1.33
C ARG A 183 11.85 2.50 -2.41
N TYR A 184 10.65 2.12 -2.02
CA TYR A 184 9.61 1.75 -2.98
C TYR A 184 8.29 2.34 -2.57
N THR A 185 7.49 2.71 -3.57
CA THR A 185 6.07 3.02 -3.42
C THR A 185 5.27 2.05 -4.25
N VAL A 186 4.30 1.41 -3.63
CA VAL A 186 3.37 0.46 -4.25
C VAL A 186 1.99 1.09 -4.28
N SER A 187 1.42 1.25 -5.47
CA SER A 187 0.06 1.75 -5.64
C SER A 187 -0.99 0.68 -5.34
N ALA A 188 -2.20 1.10 -4.98
CA ALA A 188 -3.34 0.21 -4.78
C ALA A 188 -3.62 -0.69 -5.99
N GLY A 189 -4.11 -1.90 -5.73
CA GLY A 189 -4.48 -2.87 -6.76
C GLY A 189 -4.53 -4.28 -6.18
N ASP A 190 -4.98 -5.25 -6.98
CA ASP A 190 -5.18 -6.65 -6.56
C ASP A 190 -3.90 -7.32 -6.04
N ASN A 191 -2.73 -6.83 -6.47
CA ASN A 191 -1.41 -7.35 -6.08
C ASN A 191 -0.71 -6.51 -5.01
N LEU A 192 -1.42 -5.63 -4.27
CA LEU A 192 -0.80 -4.74 -3.29
C LEU A 192 0.06 -5.50 -2.27
N PHE A 193 -0.53 -6.39 -1.50
CA PHE A 193 0.20 -7.16 -0.47
C PHE A 193 1.25 -8.12 -1.04
N PRO A 194 0.99 -8.90 -2.11
CA PRO A 194 2.02 -9.70 -2.76
C PRO A 194 3.22 -8.89 -3.23
N THR A 195 3.01 -7.68 -3.76
CA THR A 195 4.10 -6.80 -4.18
C THR A 195 4.88 -6.27 -2.98
N VAL A 196 4.20 -5.85 -1.90
CA VAL A 196 4.86 -5.43 -0.66
C VAL A 196 5.70 -6.55 -0.08
N ASP A 197 5.16 -7.78 0.01
CA ASP A 197 5.88 -8.95 0.52
C ASP A 197 7.13 -9.26 -0.31
N MET A 198 7.02 -9.21 -1.64
CA MET A 198 8.16 -9.38 -2.55
C MET A 198 9.26 -8.32 -2.30
N LEU A 199 8.87 -7.06 -2.10
CA LEU A 199 9.80 -5.96 -1.84
C LEU A 199 10.45 -6.07 -0.45
N VAL A 200 9.70 -6.50 0.56
CA VAL A 200 10.24 -6.82 1.90
C VAL A 200 11.31 -7.90 1.79
N GLU A 201 11.06 -8.98 1.04
CA GLU A 201 12.06 -10.03 0.80
C GLU A 201 13.29 -9.49 0.04
N ARG A 202 13.10 -8.58 -0.92
CA ARG A 202 14.20 -7.91 -1.64
C ARG A 202 15.08 -7.11 -0.68
N GLU A 203 14.49 -6.33 0.23
CA GLU A 203 15.22 -5.55 1.22
C GLU A 203 15.91 -6.44 2.29
N ARG A 204 15.29 -7.56 2.68
CA ARG A 204 15.89 -8.55 3.59
C ARG A 204 17.18 -9.14 3.04
N LYS A 205 17.23 -9.42 1.73
CA LYS A 205 18.43 -9.95 1.06
C LYS A 205 19.56 -8.93 0.99
N LYS A 206 19.27 -7.62 0.94
CA LYS A 206 20.29 -6.56 0.94
C LYS A 206 20.94 -6.34 2.31
N LYS A 207 20.31 -6.78 3.41
CA LYS A 207 20.82 -6.66 4.77
C LYS A 207 21.75 -7.82 5.18
N LYS A 208 21.83 -8.86 4.38
CA LYS A 208 22.74 -10.01 4.58
C LYS A 208 24.04 -9.80 3.83
#